data_107ade16943d24afae3695b3d0cc727f
#
_entry.id   107ade16943d24afae3695b3d0cc727f
#
_cell.length_a   1.000
_cell.length_b   1.000
_cell.length_c   1.000
_cell.angle_alpha   90.00
_cell.angle_beta   90.00
_cell.angle_gamma   90.00
#
_symmetry.space_group_name_H-M   'P 1'
#
loop_
_entity.id
_entity.type
_entity.pdbx_description
1 polymer ?
#
loop_
_entity_poly.entity_id
_entity_poly.type
_entity_poly.pdbx_seq_one_letter_code
_entity_poly.pdbx_strand_id
1 'polypeptide(L)'
;MASLSNESLRKPDSDSRKYRVITLENKLCVVLVSDPETNSAAAALAVSVGQVQDPVEVQGLAHFCEHMLFLGNEKFPEASDFDGFCAVSAGYSNAWTGMDRTVYHFTLAHEHLHEALDRFSGFFCCPLFTEVLTDRELNAIESENNKNLQEDPRREFQLLRSTAKAGHPLQRFGTGSYKTLHDMPMAAGTNIREHLFKFYQGCYSSNIMKLAVLGREDLDTLETWVRQFFSAVPNRDLQPLQGVAPDDDPFDAGWKSFYRVVPVKERRKLVLYFPTPSTYPMYLSKPLRLLSHCIGHEGPGSVLSYLKRKGWGTELSAGTGTQSQYFSLFEISIKLSEDGVPHYKEILSLIFGYVNTIFRKSPREVLQRIRAEMSMMEDLNFRFRSKVRCPKASDGTRRARYKILDRQSRRV
;
A
#
# COMPACT_ATOMS: atom_id res chain seq x y z
N MET A 1 18.58 -0.81 20.36
CA MET A 1 17.22 -1.14 20.82
C MET A 1 17.20 -2.59 21.27
N ALA A 2 16.56 -2.90 22.41
CA ALA A 2 16.44 -4.27 22.87
C ALA A 2 15.63 -5.10 21.87
N SER A 3 16.05 -6.35 21.59
CA SER A 3 15.28 -7.27 20.77
C SER A 3 13.95 -7.57 21.46
N LEU A 4 12.83 -7.28 20.77
CA LEU A 4 11.52 -7.68 21.26
C LEU A 4 11.42 -9.20 21.16
N SER A 5 11.28 -9.88 22.30
CA SER A 5 11.09 -11.33 22.37
C SER A 5 9.63 -11.72 22.16
N ASN A 6 9.37 -13.01 21.93
CA ASN A 6 8.01 -13.56 21.79
C ASN A 6 7.03 -13.18 22.92
N GLU A 7 7.55 -12.94 24.13
CA GLU A 7 6.74 -12.65 25.32
C GLU A 7 6.10 -11.25 25.30
N SER A 8 6.63 -10.33 24.48
CA SER A 8 6.12 -8.96 24.35
C SER A 8 5.13 -8.76 23.20
N LEU A 9 4.97 -9.76 22.31
CA LEU A 9 4.09 -9.68 21.16
C LEU A 9 2.69 -10.21 21.46
N ARG A 10 1.68 -9.36 21.34
CA ARG A 10 0.29 -9.80 21.43
C ARG A 10 -0.10 -10.56 20.17
N LYS A 11 -0.41 -11.85 20.29
CA LYS A 11 -0.85 -12.74 19.22
C LYS A 11 -2.13 -13.49 19.61
N PRO A 12 -2.91 -14.02 18.63
CA PRO A 12 -4.05 -14.90 18.90
C PRO A 12 -3.58 -16.19 19.58
N ASP A 13 -4.43 -16.78 20.42
CA ASP A 13 -4.13 -18.06 21.09
C ASP A 13 -3.91 -19.21 20.09
N SER A 14 -4.59 -19.13 18.92
CA SER A 14 -4.45 -20.07 17.81
C SER A 14 -3.15 -19.90 17.00
N ASP A 15 -2.35 -18.87 17.27
CA ASP A 15 -1.11 -18.60 16.55
C ASP A 15 0.09 -19.27 17.24
N SER A 16 0.45 -20.47 16.75
CA SER A 16 1.57 -21.27 17.25
C SER A 16 2.95 -20.79 16.81
N ARG A 17 3.02 -19.82 15.86
CA ARG A 17 4.29 -19.30 15.32
C ARG A 17 5.12 -18.60 16.38
N LYS A 18 6.44 -18.66 16.17
CA LYS A 18 7.41 -17.90 16.96
C LYS A 18 7.85 -16.67 16.21
N TYR A 19 8.13 -15.60 16.94
CA TYR A 19 8.48 -14.30 16.36
C TYR A 19 9.72 -13.74 17.02
N ARG A 20 10.57 -13.06 16.24
CA ARG A 20 11.71 -12.29 16.73
C ARG A 20 11.84 -11.01 15.92
N VAL A 21 12.05 -9.88 16.58
CA VAL A 21 12.39 -8.61 15.95
C VAL A 21 13.86 -8.31 16.23
N ILE A 22 14.61 -8.07 15.17
CA ILE A 22 16.04 -7.74 15.26
C ILE A 22 16.32 -6.48 14.46
N THR A 23 17.42 -5.81 14.79
CA THR A 23 17.98 -4.74 13.97
C THR A 23 19.41 -5.16 13.58
N LEU A 24 19.70 -5.16 12.30
CA LEU A 24 21.04 -5.46 11.80
C LEU A 24 21.99 -4.28 12.06
N GLU A 25 23.29 -4.49 11.90
CA GLU A 25 24.31 -3.45 12.07
C GLU A 25 24.12 -2.28 11.12
N ASN A 26 23.65 -2.57 9.90
CA ASN A 26 23.28 -1.56 8.90
C ASN A 26 21.92 -0.87 9.18
N LYS A 27 21.36 -1.03 10.37
CA LYS A 27 20.08 -0.47 10.85
C LYS A 27 18.82 -1.02 10.16
N LEU A 28 18.92 -2.06 9.33
CA LEU A 28 17.74 -2.73 8.78
C LEU A 28 16.94 -3.38 9.91
N CYS A 29 15.66 -3.00 10.03
CA CYS A 29 14.74 -3.63 10.99
C CYS A 29 14.11 -4.88 10.37
N VAL A 30 14.19 -6.02 11.07
CA VAL A 30 13.74 -7.31 10.57
C VAL A 30 12.77 -7.98 11.54
N VAL A 31 11.70 -8.54 11.01
CA VAL A 31 10.77 -9.43 11.72
C VAL A 31 10.95 -10.84 11.18
N LEU A 32 11.35 -11.75 12.04
CA LEU A 32 11.48 -13.19 11.75
C LEU A 32 10.26 -13.93 12.27
N VAL A 33 9.71 -14.83 11.46
CA VAL A 33 8.53 -15.64 11.78
C VAL A 33 8.84 -17.11 11.49
N SER A 34 8.92 -17.91 12.53
CA SER A 34 9.12 -19.36 12.44
C SER A 34 7.76 -20.07 12.53
N ASP A 35 7.42 -20.83 11.51
CA ASP A 35 6.20 -21.64 11.41
C ASP A 35 6.56 -23.09 11.00
N PRO A 36 6.83 -23.99 11.95
CA PRO A 36 7.27 -25.36 11.63
C PRO A 36 6.26 -26.19 10.82
N GLU A 37 5.00 -25.76 10.78
CA GLU A 37 3.93 -26.47 10.06
C GLU A 37 3.70 -25.92 8.64
N THR A 38 4.40 -24.85 8.25
CA THR A 38 4.19 -24.26 6.92
C THR A 38 4.87 -25.09 5.82
N ASN A 39 4.22 -25.19 4.68
CA ASN A 39 4.80 -25.73 3.45
C ASN A 39 5.26 -24.61 2.49
N SER A 40 5.08 -23.36 2.86
CA SER A 40 5.45 -22.21 2.06
C SER A 40 6.23 -21.22 2.89
N ALA A 41 7.25 -20.64 2.31
CA ALA A 41 7.99 -19.52 2.88
C ALA A 41 7.69 -18.23 2.13
N ALA A 42 7.96 -17.10 2.75
CA ALA A 42 7.75 -15.78 2.17
C ALA A 42 8.72 -14.76 2.77
N ALA A 43 9.09 -13.77 1.97
CA ALA A 43 9.67 -12.55 2.51
C ALA A 43 9.04 -11.32 1.85
N ALA A 44 9.10 -10.21 2.60
CA ALA A 44 8.71 -8.90 2.07
C ALA A 44 9.60 -7.83 2.66
N LEU A 45 10.05 -6.93 1.80
CA LEU A 45 10.82 -5.76 2.17
C LEU A 45 10.08 -4.50 1.75
N ALA A 46 9.82 -3.64 2.72
CA ALA A 46 9.24 -2.32 2.51
C ALA A 46 10.34 -1.26 2.59
N VAL A 47 10.41 -0.41 1.59
CA VAL A 47 11.22 0.81 1.57
C VAL A 47 10.31 2.00 1.80
N SER A 48 10.66 2.92 2.69
CA SER A 48 9.87 4.14 2.95
C SER A 48 10.08 5.20 1.85
N VAL A 49 9.92 4.78 0.60
CA VAL A 49 10.07 5.58 -0.62
C VAL A 49 8.95 5.25 -1.58
N GLY A 50 8.32 6.25 -2.16
CA GLY A 50 7.23 6.09 -3.12
C GLY A 50 7.11 7.29 -4.06
N GLN A 51 5.97 7.47 -4.65
CA GLN A 51 5.70 8.50 -5.66
C GLN A 51 5.94 9.94 -5.18
N VAL A 52 5.86 10.19 -3.86
CA VAL A 52 6.12 11.51 -3.24
C VAL A 52 7.57 11.95 -3.44
N GLN A 53 8.48 11.00 -3.67
CA GLN A 53 9.90 11.27 -3.91
C GLN A 53 10.26 11.42 -5.38
N ASP A 54 9.33 11.18 -6.30
CA ASP A 54 9.61 11.41 -7.72
C ASP A 54 10.07 12.87 -7.94
N PRO A 55 11.13 13.11 -8.71
CA PRO A 55 11.42 14.44 -9.20
C PRO A 55 10.23 14.98 -10.01
N VAL A 56 9.98 16.29 -9.93
CA VAL A 56 8.87 16.92 -10.68
C VAL A 56 9.01 16.71 -12.19
N GLU A 57 10.25 16.71 -12.66
CA GLU A 57 10.63 16.54 -14.07
C GLU A 57 10.63 15.08 -14.54
N VAL A 58 10.62 14.09 -13.62
CA VAL A 58 10.67 12.65 -13.96
C VAL A 58 9.63 11.89 -13.13
N GLN A 59 8.37 12.11 -13.44
CA GLN A 59 7.27 11.49 -12.69
C GLN A 59 7.07 10.02 -13.07
N GLY A 60 6.89 9.17 -12.05
CA GLY A 60 6.82 7.72 -12.19
C GLY A 60 8.16 7.02 -11.94
N LEU A 61 9.20 7.75 -11.52
CA LEU A 61 10.53 7.20 -11.31
C LEU A 61 10.60 6.17 -10.19
N ALA A 62 9.84 6.35 -9.10
CA ALA A 62 9.74 5.35 -8.02
C ALA A 62 9.14 4.02 -8.51
N HIS A 63 8.11 4.09 -9.35
CA HIS A 63 7.49 2.92 -9.97
C HIS A 63 8.43 2.27 -11.00
N PHE A 64 9.12 3.07 -11.78
CA PHE A 64 10.13 2.59 -12.70
C PHE A 64 11.30 1.90 -11.96
N CYS A 65 11.75 2.46 -10.84
CA CYS A 65 12.76 1.83 -9.99
C CYS A 65 12.28 0.48 -9.44
N GLU A 66 11.00 0.37 -9.08
CA GLU A 66 10.39 -0.91 -8.68
C GLU A 66 10.57 -1.98 -9.75
N HIS A 67 10.19 -1.69 -10.99
CA HIS A 67 10.33 -2.61 -12.12
C HIS A 67 11.80 -3.00 -12.37
N MET A 68 12.67 -2.02 -12.36
CA MET A 68 14.09 -2.22 -12.69
C MET A 68 14.84 -3.09 -11.67
N LEU A 69 14.40 -3.16 -10.41
CA LEU A 69 15.02 -4.00 -9.39
C LEU A 69 14.82 -5.50 -9.63
N PHE A 70 13.80 -5.90 -10.40
CA PHE A 70 13.60 -7.29 -10.80
C PHE A 70 14.52 -7.75 -11.94
N LEU A 71 15.20 -6.82 -12.60
CA LEU A 71 15.89 -7.06 -13.86
C LEU A 71 17.38 -7.40 -13.70
N GLY A 72 17.72 -8.03 -12.58
CA GLY A 72 19.06 -8.54 -12.31
C GLY A 72 19.91 -7.66 -11.41
N ASN A 73 20.87 -8.31 -10.78
CA ASN A 73 21.87 -7.71 -9.90
C ASN A 73 23.25 -8.32 -10.20
N GLU A 74 24.30 -7.81 -9.57
CA GLU A 74 25.67 -8.24 -9.86
C GLU A 74 25.90 -9.76 -9.67
N LYS A 75 25.20 -10.37 -8.69
CA LYS A 75 25.32 -11.81 -8.41
C LYS A 75 24.45 -12.67 -9.32
N PHE A 76 23.29 -12.16 -9.70
CA PHE A 76 22.30 -12.81 -10.56
C PHE A 76 21.90 -11.85 -11.68
N PRO A 77 22.72 -11.79 -12.77
CA PRO A 77 22.58 -10.74 -13.79
C PRO A 77 21.42 -10.93 -14.76
N GLU A 78 20.85 -12.14 -14.82
CA GLU A 78 19.78 -12.45 -15.76
C GLU A 78 18.45 -11.80 -15.33
N ALA A 79 17.83 -11.07 -16.26
CA ALA A 79 16.61 -10.29 -16.01
C ALA A 79 15.40 -11.09 -15.49
N SER A 80 15.34 -12.39 -15.75
CA SER A 80 14.24 -13.29 -15.34
C SER A 80 14.65 -14.26 -14.23
N ASP A 81 15.85 -14.12 -13.66
CA ASP A 81 16.38 -15.10 -12.69
C ASP A 81 15.46 -15.25 -11.48
N PHE A 82 15.10 -14.14 -10.85
CA PHE A 82 14.30 -14.21 -9.61
C PHE A 82 12.87 -14.67 -9.86
N ASP A 83 12.21 -14.16 -10.87
CA ASP A 83 10.83 -14.55 -11.21
C ASP A 83 10.78 -16.00 -11.68
N GLY A 84 11.76 -16.42 -12.50
CA GLY A 84 11.92 -17.79 -12.96
C GLY A 84 12.18 -18.74 -11.78
N PHE A 85 13.10 -18.37 -10.87
CA PHE A 85 13.37 -19.14 -9.66
C PHE A 85 12.13 -19.29 -8.77
N CYS A 86 11.38 -18.21 -8.53
CA CYS A 86 10.13 -18.28 -7.78
C CYS A 86 9.11 -19.20 -8.44
N ALA A 87 8.96 -19.12 -9.75
CA ALA A 87 8.01 -19.94 -10.52
C ALA A 87 8.32 -21.44 -10.44
N VAL A 88 9.59 -21.84 -10.65
CA VAL A 88 9.98 -23.26 -10.54
C VAL A 88 9.96 -23.78 -9.11
N SER A 89 10.05 -22.88 -8.11
CA SER A 89 9.93 -23.16 -6.68
C SER A 89 8.49 -23.11 -6.17
N ALA A 90 7.51 -23.33 -7.05
CA ALA A 90 6.06 -23.30 -6.75
C ALA A 90 5.58 -21.99 -6.08
N GLY A 91 6.15 -20.87 -6.47
CA GLY A 91 5.89 -19.55 -5.91
C GLY A 91 5.68 -18.45 -6.95
N TYR A 92 5.78 -17.24 -6.50
CA TYR A 92 5.74 -16.02 -7.30
C TYR A 92 6.41 -14.86 -6.56
N SER A 93 6.84 -13.86 -7.30
CA SER A 93 7.27 -12.56 -6.78
C SER A 93 6.33 -11.46 -7.25
N ASN A 94 6.32 -10.34 -6.57
CA ASN A 94 5.60 -9.14 -6.97
C ASN A 94 6.09 -7.93 -6.16
N ALA A 95 5.71 -6.72 -6.62
CA ALA A 95 5.91 -5.49 -5.87
C ALA A 95 4.76 -4.52 -6.08
N TRP A 96 4.79 -3.41 -5.39
CA TRP A 96 3.91 -2.27 -5.62
C TRP A 96 4.53 -0.99 -5.08
N THR A 97 4.32 0.10 -5.79
CA THR A 97 4.70 1.46 -5.39
C THR A 97 3.47 2.25 -4.98
N GLY A 98 3.47 2.72 -3.74
CA GLY A 98 2.47 3.62 -3.20
C GLY A 98 2.95 5.07 -3.19
N MET A 99 2.24 5.90 -2.44
CA MET A 99 2.62 7.31 -2.31
C MET A 99 3.91 7.49 -1.51
N ASP A 100 4.08 6.76 -0.40
CA ASP A 100 5.14 6.94 0.59
C ASP A 100 5.98 5.68 0.83
N ARG A 101 5.75 4.62 0.07
CA ARG A 101 6.48 3.36 0.21
C ARG A 101 6.42 2.52 -1.04
N THR A 102 7.44 1.70 -1.22
CA THR A 102 7.48 0.60 -2.19
C THR A 102 7.69 -0.70 -1.43
N VAL A 103 6.96 -1.76 -1.81
CA VAL A 103 7.04 -3.06 -1.15
C VAL A 103 7.31 -4.14 -2.18
N TYR A 104 8.37 -4.90 -1.96
CA TYR A 104 8.77 -6.07 -2.72
C TYR A 104 8.46 -7.31 -1.91
N HIS A 105 7.96 -8.36 -2.53
CA HIS A 105 7.66 -9.59 -1.80
C HIS A 105 7.67 -10.81 -2.72
N PHE A 106 7.92 -11.95 -2.12
CA PHE A 106 7.79 -13.25 -2.75
C PHE A 106 7.18 -14.27 -1.82
N THR A 107 6.70 -15.37 -2.39
CA THR A 107 6.35 -16.61 -1.70
C THR A 107 6.77 -17.79 -2.56
N LEU A 108 7.15 -18.91 -1.92
CA LEU A 108 7.59 -20.13 -2.60
C LEU A 108 7.51 -21.32 -1.65
N ALA A 109 7.85 -22.54 -2.11
CA ALA A 109 7.99 -23.69 -1.27
C ALA A 109 9.14 -23.49 -0.28
N HIS A 110 8.95 -23.92 0.98
CA HIS A 110 9.85 -23.55 2.08
C HIS A 110 11.30 -23.98 1.87
N GLU A 111 11.54 -25.10 1.15
CA GLU A 111 12.87 -25.67 0.87
C GLU A 111 13.79 -24.70 0.12
N HIS A 112 13.21 -23.74 -0.60
CA HIS A 112 13.93 -22.79 -1.43
C HIS A 112 14.14 -21.41 -0.80
N LEU A 113 13.76 -21.24 0.50
CA LEU A 113 13.81 -19.93 1.16
C LEU A 113 15.23 -19.35 1.21
N HIS A 114 16.23 -20.17 1.55
CA HIS A 114 17.61 -19.71 1.65
C HIS A 114 18.12 -19.10 0.35
N GLU A 115 17.93 -19.81 -0.76
CA GLU A 115 18.36 -19.34 -2.09
C GLU A 115 17.55 -18.12 -2.57
N ALA A 116 16.26 -18.07 -2.20
CA ALA A 116 15.41 -16.92 -2.52
C ALA A 116 15.87 -15.66 -1.77
N LEU A 117 16.25 -15.77 -0.49
CA LEU A 117 16.75 -14.63 0.29
C LEU A 117 18.06 -14.08 -0.28
N ASP A 118 18.93 -14.96 -0.78
CA ASP A 118 20.18 -14.56 -1.45
C ASP A 118 19.88 -13.71 -2.70
N ARG A 119 19.03 -14.21 -3.59
CA ARG A 119 18.61 -13.47 -4.81
C ARG A 119 17.91 -12.17 -4.49
N PHE A 120 16.98 -12.22 -3.53
CA PHE A 120 16.16 -11.07 -3.14
C PHE A 120 16.98 -9.94 -2.50
N SER A 121 18.01 -10.29 -1.73
CA SER A 121 18.91 -9.29 -1.13
C SER A 121 19.66 -8.47 -2.18
N GLY A 122 19.97 -9.09 -3.32
CA GLY A 122 20.66 -8.44 -4.44
C GLY A 122 19.92 -7.23 -5.02
N PHE A 123 18.58 -7.18 -4.92
CA PHE A 123 17.76 -6.02 -5.31
C PHE A 123 18.19 -4.75 -4.56
N PHE A 124 18.58 -4.91 -3.30
CA PHE A 124 18.86 -3.80 -2.37
C PHE A 124 20.35 -3.57 -2.13
N CYS A 125 21.21 -4.49 -2.61
CA CYS A 125 22.66 -4.37 -2.48
C CYS A 125 23.31 -3.78 -3.75
N CYS A 126 23.03 -4.39 -4.90
CA CYS A 126 23.82 -4.21 -6.10
C CYS A 126 23.00 -4.40 -7.40
N PRO A 127 21.92 -3.63 -7.63
CA PRO A 127 21.16 -3.71 -8.87
C PRO A 127 21.99 -3.20 -10.06
N LEU A 128 21.81 -3.81 -11.22
CA LEU A 128 22.62 -3.49 -12.43
C LEU A 128 22.08 -2.30 -13.23
N PHE A 129 20.78 -2.15 -13.35
CA PHE A 129 20.14 -1.12 -14.19
C PHE A 129 20.78 -1.01 -15.57
N THR A 130 20.80 -2.14 -16.32
CA THR A 130 21.41 -2.17 -17.63
C THR A 130 20.62 -1.35 -18.65
N GLU A 131 21.30 -0.71 -19.60
CA GLU A 131 20.69 0.19 -20.58
C GLU A 131 19.64 -0.50 -21.43
N VAL A 132 19.97 -1.67 -21.97
CA VAL A 132 19.06 -2.46 -22.83
C VAL A 132 17.76 -2.83 -22.10
N LEU A 133 17.82 -3.18 -20.80
CA LEU A 133 16.66 -3.53 -20.02
C LEU A 133 15.87 -2.28 -19.62
N THR A 134 16.52 -1.14 -19.43
CA THR A 134 15.89 0.15 -19.20
C THR A 134 14.92 0.51 -20.33
N ASP A 135 15.38 0.43 -21.58
CA ASP A 135 14.53 0.75 -22.74
C ASP A 135 13.37 -0.25 -22.92
N ARG A 136 13.61 -1.52 -22.65
CA ARG A 136 12.53 -2.53 -22.67
C ARG A 136 11.46 -2.23 -21.64
N GLU A 137 11.86 -1.84 -20.43
CA GLU A 137 10.95 -1.66 -19.32
C GLU A 137 10.14 -0.36 -19.43
N LEU A 138 10.67 0.67 -20.11
CA LEU A 138 9.88 1.85 -20.49
C LEU A 138 8.63 1.47 -21.31
N ASN A 139 8.73 0.51 -22.21
CA ASN A 139 7.60 0.02 -23.00
C ASN A 139 6.60 -0.79 -22.14
N ALA A 140 7.09 -1.51 -21.13
CA ALA A 140 6.21 -2.22 -20.17
C ALA A 140 5.39 -1.23 -19.35
N ILE A 141 6.01 -0.17 -18.82
CA ILE A 141 5.33 0.93 -18.10
C ILE A 141 4.30 1.63 -19.00
N GLU A 142 4.64 1.93 -20.26
CA GLU A 142 3.70 2.55 -21.19
C GLU A 142 2.50 1.65 -21.46
N SER A 143 2.73 0.34 -21.61
CA SER A 143 1.65 -0.65 -21.77
C SER A 143 0.73 -0.69 -20.54
N GLU A 144 1.30 -0.64 -19.34
CA GLU A 144 0.53 -0.56 -18.09
C GLU A 144 -0.25 0.75 -18.00
N ASN A 145 0.36 1.89 -18.34
CA ASN A 145 -0.30 3.18 -18.39
C ASN A 145 -1.50 3.16 -19.34
N ASN A 146 -1.33 2.65 -20.56
CA ASN A 146 -2.39 2.52 -21.55
C ASN A 146 -3.55 1.64 -21.07
N LYS A 147 -3.25 0.55 -20.35
CA LYS A 147 -4.27 -0.27 -19.68
C LYS A 147 -4.99 0.53 -18.59
N ASN A 148 -4.27 1.30 -17.78
CA ASN A 148 -4.83 2.11 -16.69
C ASN A 148 -5.77 3.22 -17.21
N LEU A 149 -5.55 3.75 -18.42
CA LEU A 149 -6.45 4.73 -19.07
C LEU A 149 -7.84 4.15 -19.37
N GLN A 150 -8.01 2.84 -19.44
CA GLN A 150 -9.27 2.14 -19.65
C GLN A 150 -9.94 1.69 -18.34
N GLU A 151 -9.31 1.96 -17.19
CA GLU A 151 -9.79 1.54 -15.86
C GLU A 151 -10.38 2.73 -15.10
N ASP A 152 -11.72 2.78 -14.94
CA ASP A 152 -12.41 3.89 -14.28
C ASP A 152 -11.84 4.25 -12.90
N PRO A 153 -11.50 3.31 -11.99
CA PRO A 153 -10.91 3.68 -10.70
C PRO A 153 -9.55 4.40 -10.83
N ARG A 154 -8.74 4.08 -11.86
CA ARG A 154 -7.47 4.75 -12.12
C ARG A 154 -7.68 6.17 -12.65
N ARG A 155 -8.64 6.33 -13.54
CA ARG A 155 -9.04 7.63 -14.10
C ARG A 155 -9.63 8.55 -13.03
N GLU A 156 -10.54 8.04 -12.21
CA GLU A 156 -11.11 8.76 -11.05
C GLU A 156 -9.99 9.23 -10.10
N PHE A 157 -9.04 8.36 -9.77
CA PHE A 157 -7.93 8.72 -8.90
C PHE A 157 -6.98 9.74 -9.53
N GLN A 158 -6.71 9.64 -10.84
CA GLN A 158 -5.89 10.64 -11.54
C GLN A 158 -6.59 11.99 -11.63
N LEU A 159 -7.91 12.02 -11.82
CA LEU A 159 -8.70 13.25 -11.74
C LEU A 159 -8.60 13.88 -10.35
N LEU A 160 -8.79 13.09 -9.28
CA LEU A 160 -8.62 13.55 -7.91
C LEU A 160 -7.25 14.19 -7.69
N ARG A 161 -6.18 13.53 -8.14
CA ARG A 161 -4.80 14.03 -8.03
C ARG A 161 -4.60 15.35 -8.74
N SER A 162 -5.20 15.51 -9.94
CA SER A 162 -5.10 16.77 -10.71
C SER A 162 -5.77 17.95 -10.03
N THR A 163 -6.62 17.73 -9.03
CA THR A 163 -7.27 18.78 -8.24
C THR A 163 -6.50 19.18 -6.97
N ALA A 164 -5.39 18.50 -6.68
CA ALA A 164 -4.52 18.87 -5.55
C ALA A 164 -3.85 20.22 -5.79
N LYS A 165 -3.40 20.88 -4.71
CA LYS A 165 -2.64 22.14 -4.78
C LYS A 165 -1.48 22.03 -5.74
N ALA A 166 -1.19 23.13 -6.44
CA ALA A 166 0.00 23.22 -7.28
C ALA A 166 1.27 22.93 -6.45
N GLY A 167 2.09 22.02 -6.96
CA GLY A 167 3.33 21.60 -6.30
C GLY A 167 3.17 20.57 -5.17
N HIS A 168 1.95 20.28 -4.72
CA HIS A 168 1.76 19.22 -3.72
C HIS A 168 2.07 17.84 -4.34
N PRO A 169 2.80 16.94 -3.64
CA PRO A 169 3.20 15.65 -4.19
C PRO A 169 2.05 14.72 -4.59
N LEU A 170 0.84 14.92 -4.06
CA LEU A 170 -0.34 14.19 -4.54
C LEU A 170 -0.60 14.42 -6.03
N GLN A 171 -0.22 15.59 -6.57
CA GLN A 171 -0.41 15.93 -7.98
C GLN A 171 0.44 15.07 -8.93
N ARG A 172 1.55 14.49 -8.43
CA ARG A 172 2.51 13.77 -9.26
C ARG A 172 1.90 12.52 -9.88
N PHE A 173 2.21 12.30 -11.15
CA PHE A 173 1.77 11.13 -11.91
C PHE A 173 2.62 9.91 -11.58
N GLY A 174 2.16 9.07 -10.65
CA GLY A 174 2.98 8.01 -10.06
C GLY A 174 3.11 6.73 -10.91
N THR A 175 2.28 6.52 -11.94
CA THR A 175 2.45 5.35 -12.83
C THR A 175 3.68 5.52 -13.73
N GLY A 176 3.93 6.73 -14.20
CA GLY A 176 4.88 6.96 -15.28
C GLY A 176 4.29 6.65 -16.66
N SER A 177 4.95 7.13 -17.69
CA SER A 177 4.66 6.88 -19.09
C SER A 177 5.93 7.05 -19.90
N TYR A 178 5.93 6.60 -21.14
CA TYR A 178 7.06 6.84 -22.05
C TYR A 178 7.41 8.34 -22.14
N LYS A 179 6.37 9.19 -22.16
CA LYS A 179 6.55 10.64 -22.16
C LYS A 179 7.26 11.15 -20.93
N THR A 180 6.87 10.74 -19.71
CA THR A 180 7.45 11.29 -18.46
C THR A 180 8.79 10.68 -18.10
N LEU A 181 9.06 9.45 -18.54
CA LEU A 181 10.28 8.70 -18.20
C LEU A 181 11.34 8.69 -19.31
N HIS A 182 10.97 9.05 -20.56
CA HIS A 182 11.89 9.09 -21.69
C HIS A 182 11.91 10.46 -22.37
N ASP A 183 10.78 10.91 -22.96
CA ASP A 183 10.79 12.09 -23.83
C ASP A 183 11.16 13.37 -23.07
N MET A 184 10.59 13.56 -21.87
CA MET A 184 10.87 14.74 -21.06
C MET A 184 12.33 14.79 -20.54
N PRO A 185 12.90 13.72 -19.97
CA PRO A 185 14.32 13.70 -19.63
C PRO A 185 15.25 13.93 -20.83
N MET A 186 14.99 13.27 -21.97
CA MET A 186 15.77 13.47 -23.19
C MET A 186 15.71 14.90 -23.71
N ALA A 187 14.53 15.52 -23.68
CA ALA A 187 14.40 16.93 -24.06
C ALA A 187 15.15 17.90 -23.12
N ALA A 188 15.34 17.48 -21.85
CA ALA A 188 16.15 18.20 -20.86
C ALA A 188 17.66 17.86 -20.93
N GLY A 189 18.08 17.04 -21.91
CA GLY A 189 19.49 16.64 -22.07
C GLY A 189 19.97 15.63 -21.02
N THR A 190 19.06 14.91 -20.37
CA THR A 190 19.36 13.86 -19.38
C THR A 190 18.79 12.52 -19.82
N ASN A 191 19.22 11.46 -19.17
CA ASN A 191 18.76 10.12 -19.50
C ASN A 191 18.14 9.45 -18.26
N ILE A 192 17.12 8.63 -18.46
CA ILE A 192 16.35 8.01 -17.39
C ILE A 192 17.23 7.12 -16.49
N ARG A 193 18.24 6.46 -17.03
CA ARG A 193 19.14 5.59 -16.27
C ARG A 193 19.97 6.38 -15.26
N GLU A 194 20.40 7.60 -15.59
CA GLU A 194 21.10 8.49 -14.66
C GLU A 194 20.16 8.93 -13.52
N HIS A 195 18.93 9.29 -13.85
CA HIS A 195 17.91 9.60 -12.86
C HIS A 195 17.61 8.40 -11.94
N LEU A 196 17.55 7.20 -12.50
CA LEU A 196 17.32 5.96 -11.76
C LEU A 196 18.45 5.68 -10.77
N PHE A 197 19.72 5.78 -11.19
CA PHE A 197 20.85 5.62 -10.27
C PHE A 197 20.86 6.66 -9.16
N LYS A 198 20.65 7.93 -9.50
CA LYS A 198 20.55 9.01 -8.50
C LYS A 198 19.41 8.77 -7.51
N PHE A 199 18.26 8.35 -8.02
CA PHE A 199 17.09 8.05 -7.19
C PHE A 199 17.37 6.87 -6.26
N TYR A 200 17.89 5.77 -6.77
CA TYR A 200 18.24 4.61 -5.96
C TYR A 200 19.29 4.95 -4.89
N GLN A 201 20.35 5.62 -5.25
CA GLN A 201 21.38 6.03 -4.30
C GLN A 201 20.89 7.04 -3.27
N GLY A 202 20.01 7.95 -3.67
CA GLY A 202 19.48 9.00 -2.79
C GLY A 202 18.31 8.59 -1.93
N CYS A 203 17.59 7.52 -2.30
CA CYS A 203 16.34 7.14 -1.67
C CYS A 203 16.34 5.74 -1.03
N TYR A 204 17.21 4.81 -1.46
CA TYR A 204 17.24 3.45 -0.93
C TYR A 204 18.35 3.30 0.13
N SER A 205 17.95 3.01 1.36
CA SER A 205 18.88 2.85 2.48
C SER A 205 18.29 1.90 3.54
N SER A 206 19.11 1.01 4.07
CA SER A 206 18.67 -0.02 5.02
C SER A 206 17.98 0.55 6.27
N ASN A 207 18.37 1.74 6.73
CA ASN A 207 17.76 2.36 7.92
C ASN A 207 16.32 2.84 7.74
N ILE A 208 15.86 2.98 6.50
CA ILE A 208 14.45 3.28 6.15
C ILE A 208 13.72 2.09 5.53
N MET A 209 14.32 0.91 5.62
CA MET A 209 13.75 -0.35 5.16
C MET A 209 13.28 -1.21 6.34
N LYS A 210 12.28 -2.05 6.06
CA LYS A 210 11.77 -3.07 6.99
C LYS A 210 11.60 -4.38 6.25
N LEU A 211 12.21 -5.45 6.76
CA LEU A 211 12.14 -6.80 6.21
C LEU A 211 11.28 -7.68 7.11
N ALA A 212 10.44 -8.52 6.53
CA ALA A 212 9.76 -9.61 7.22
C ALA A 212 10.06 -10.91 6.50
N VAL A 213 10.47 -11.94 7.24
CA VAL A 213 10.76 -13.28 6.72
C VAL A 213 9.94 -14.31 7.47
N LEU A 214 9.24 -15.17 6.74
CA LEU A 214 8.50 -16.32 7.26
C LEU A 214 9.06 -17.59 6.65
N GLY A 215 9.47 -18.52 7.49
CA GLY A 215 9.99 -19.82 7.09
C GLY A 215 9.55 -20.92 8.06
N ARG A 216 9.89 -22.15 7.69
CA ARG A 216 9.70 -23.36 8.52
C ARG A 216 10.79 -23.49 9.58
N GLU A 217 11.93 -22.90 9.29
CA GLU A 217 13.15 -22.95 10.08
C GLU A 217 12.96 -22.27 11.45
N ASP A 218 13.80 -22.62 12.42
CA ASP A 218 13.83 -21.91 13.68
C ASP A 218 14.34 -20.47 13.53
N LEU A 219 14.12 -19.66 14.56
CA LEU A 219 14.46 -18.24 14.53
C LEU A 219 15.96 -17.98 14.41
N ASP A 220 16.83 -18.87 14.94
CA ASP A 220 18.28 -18.70 14.90
C ASP A 220 18.81 -18.96 13.49
N THR A 221 18.27 -19.96 12.82
CA THR A 221 18.57 -20.25 11.41
C THR A 221 18.13 -19.10 10.52
N LEU A 222 16.88 -18.62 10.67
CA LEU A 222 16.37 -17.47 9.90
C LEU A 222 17.19 -16.19 10.15
N GLU A 223 17.61 -15.95 11.40
CA GLU A 223 18.46 -14.81 11.74
C GLU A 223 19.83 -14.92 11.07
N THR A 224 20.43 -16.11 11.09
CA THR A 224 21.72 -16.37 10.43
C THR A 224 21.65 -16.06 8.94
N TRP A 225 20.63 -16.54 8.23
CA TRP A 225 20.45 -16.29 6.81
C TRP A 225 20.23 -14.80 6.50
N VAL A 226 19.38 -14.14 7.29
CA VAL A 226 19.13 -12.70 7.12
C VAL A 226 20.39 -11.87 7.34
N ARG A 227 21.18 -12.18 8.38
CA ARG A 227 22.46 -11.52 8.62
C ARG A 227 23.45 -11.76 7.47
N GLN A 228 23.51 -12.97 6.96
CA GLN A 228 24.39 -13.33 5.83
C GLN A 228 24.08 -12.52 4.59
N PHE A 229 22.81 -12.36 4.21
CA PHE A 229 22.45 -11.77 2.92
C PHE A 229 22.14 -10.28 2.98
N PHE A 230 21.54 -9.79 4.07
CA PHE A 230 21.04 -8.42 4.15
C PHE A 230 21.98 -7.44 4.88
N SER A 231 23.06 -7.91 5.51
CA SER A 231 24.03 -7.01 6.14
C SER A 231 24.79 -6.14 5.13
N ALA A 232 24.89 -6.59 3.88
CA ALA A 232 25.52 -5.85 2.78
C ALA A 232 24.62 -4.73 2.20
N VAL A 233 23.33 -4.67 2.55
CA VAL A 233 22.45 -3.59 2.09
C VAL A 233 22.96 -2.25 2.61
N PRO A 234 23.26 -1.26 1.72
CA PRO A 234 23.88 -0.02 2.12
C PRO A 234 23.05 0.78 3.11
N ASN A 235 23.66 1.20 4.20
CA ASN A 235 23.11 2.22 5.09
C ASN A 235 23.70 3.60 4.71
N ARG A 236 22.84 4.51 4.31
CA ARG A 236 23.18 5.89 3.95
C ARG A 236 22.68 6.91 5.00
N ASP A 237 22.18 6.43 6.13
CA ASP A 237 21.63 7.24 7.22
C ASP A 237 20.61 8.28 6.75
N LEU A 238 19.76 7.89 5.79
CA LEU A 238 18.73 8.77 5.27
C LEU A 238 17.73 9.11 6.37
N GLN A 239 17.38 10.39 6.45
CA GLN A 239 16.26 10.79 7.31
C GLN A 239 14.95 10.28 6.71
N PRO A 240 13.98 9.88 7.53
CA PRO A 240 12.62 9.65 7.04
C PRO A 240 12.18 10.88 6.24
N LEU A 241 11.68 10.62 5.04
CA LEU A 241 11.48 11.65 4.04
C LEU A 241 10.64 12.82 4.55
N GLN A 242 11.24 13.99 4.56
CA GLN A 242 10.64 15.27 4.81
C GLN A 242 10.24 15.89 3.46
N GLY A 243 9.15 15.45 2.88
CA GLY A 243 8.74 15.97 1.56
C GLY A 243 7.39 16.69 1.58
N VAL A 244 6.63 16.46 2.62
CA VAL A 244 5.31 17.07 2.86
C VAL A 244 5.22 17.34 4.35
N ALA A 245 4.86 18.53 4.76
CA ALA A 245 4.58 18.78 6.17
C ALA A 245 3.45 17.85 6.63
N PRO A 246 3.51 17.28 7.85
CA PRO A 246 2.50 16.34 8.34
C PRO A 246 1.06 16.87 8.32
N ASP A 247 0.91 18.20 8.30
CA ASP A 247 -0.39 18.90 8.31
C ASP A 247 -0.66 19.65 6.99
N ASP A 248 0.11 19.38 5.93
CA ASP A 248 -0.11 20.00 4.63
C ASP A 248 -1.33 19.36 3.97
N ASP A 249 -2.47 20.08 4.00
CA ASP A 249 -3.68 19.66 3.29
C ASP A 249 -3.38 19.57 1.79
N PRO A 250 -3.60 18.43 1.15
CA PRO A 250 -3.36 18.27 -0.28
C PRO A 250 -4.23 19.16 -1.17
N PHE A 251 -5.23 19.83 -0.63
CA PHE A 251 -6.16 20.68 -1.35
C PHE A 251 -6.20 22.10 -0.77
N ASP A 252 -6.51 23.07 -1.60
CA ASP A 252 -6.64 24.45 -1.16
C ASP A 252 -7.78 24.64 -0.16
N ALA A 253 -7.64 25.60 0.73
CA ALA A 253 -8.68 25.97 1.67
C ALA A 253 -9.98 26.31 0.92
N GLY A 254 -11.03 25.54 1.22
CA GLY A 254 -12.31 25.69 0.53
C GLY A 254 -12.46 24.86 -0.75
N TRP A 255 -11.56 23.91 -0.99
CA TRP A 255 -11.74 22.93 -2.06
C TRP A 255 -13.14 22.30 -2.01
N LYS A 256 -13.99 22.71 -2.97
CA LYS A 256 -15.40 22.31 -3.10
C LYS A 256 -15.72 22.20 -4.58
N SER A 257 -15.21 21.15 -5.18
CA SER A 257 -15.41 20.95 -6.61
C SER A 257 -16.35 19.78 -6.86
N PHE A 258 -17.21 19.92 -7.83
CA PHE A 258 -18.09 18.86 -8.32
C PHE A 258 -17.70 18.52 -9.75
N TYR A 259 -17.33 17.27 -9.95
CA TYR A 259 -16.93 16.76 -11.26
C TYR A 259 -17.94 15.74 -11.77
N ARG A 260 -18.31 15.87 -13.03
CA ARG A 260 -19.06 14.85 -13.77
C ARG A 260 -18.08 14.09 -14.63
N VAL A 261 -17.93 12.80 -14.35
CA VAL A 261 -17.00 11.92 -15.05
C VAL A 261 -17.78 11.01 -15.97
N VAL A 262 -17.40 10.96 -17.24
CA VAL A 262 -17.94 9.97 -18.19
C VAL A 262 -17.11 8.70 -18.01
N PRO A 263 -17.71 7.59 -17.52
CA PRO A 263 -16.99 6.34 -17.31
C PRO A 263 -16.72 5.61 -18.65
N VAL A 264 -15.72 4.75 -18.67
CA VAL A 264 -15.45 3.84 -19.79
C VAL A 264 -16.46 2.69 -19.80
N LYS A 265 -16.76 2.16 -18.61
CA LYS A 265 -17.78 1.11 -18.43
C LYS A 265 -19.05 1.74 -17.87
N GLU A 266 -20.20 1.18 -18.19
CA GLU A 266 -21.45 1.64 -17.62
C GLU A 266 -21.43 1.56 -16.09
N ARG A 267 -21.31 2.71 -15.45
CA ARG A 267 -21.27 2.87 -13.99
C ARG A 267 -22.01 4.14 -13.59
N ARG A 268 -22.85 4.03 -12.57
CA ARG A 268 -23.49 5.17 -11.93
C ARG A 268 -23.01 5.21 -10.48
N LYS A 269 -22.14 6.15 -10.18
CA LYS A 269 -21.46 6.22 -8.88
C LYS A 269 -21.41 7.68 -8.42
N LEU A 270 -21.74 7.93 -7.16
CA LEU A 270 -21.48 9.19 -6.48
C LEU A 270 -20.38 8.96 -5.46
N VAL A 271 -19.31 9.75 -5.51
CA VAL A 271 -18.17 9.65 -4.60
C VAL A 271 -17.92 10.99 -3.94
N LEU A 272 -17.75 10.96 -2.63
CA LEU A 272 -17.34 12.12 -1.84
C LEU A 272 -15.97 11.83 -1.24
N TYR A 273 -15.06 12.79 -1.37
CA TYR A 273 -13.72 12.74 -0.77
C TYR A 273 -13.59 13.80 0.31
N PHE A 274 -13.03 13.42 1.44
CA PHE A 274 -12.75 14.30 2.57
C PHE A 274 -11.28 14.14 2.96
N PRO A 275 -10.44 15.17 2.74
CA PRO A 275 -9.08 15.14 3.23
C PRO A 275 -9.07 15.18 4.76
N THR A 276 -8.16 14.45 5.34
CA THR A 276 -7.93 14.40 6.79
C THR A 276 -6.44 14.30 7.06
N PRO A 277 -5.96 14.75 8.23
CA PRO A 277 -4.61 14.45 8.67
C PRO A 277 -4.31 12.96 8.61
N SER A 278 -3.03 12.59 8.54
CA SER A 278 -2.64 11.18 8.52
C SER A 278 -3.17 10.46 9.76
N THR A 279 -3.81 9.33 9.55
CA THR A 279 -4.31 8.48 10.63
C THR A 279 -3.34 7.34 11.00
N TYR A 280 -2.13 7.31 10.43
CA TYR A 280 -1.11 6.32 10.80
C TYR A 280 -0.75 6.36 12.28
N PRO A 281 -0.48 7.52 12.90
CA PRO A 281 -0.21 7.59 14.34
C PRO A 281 -1.39 7.14 15.19
N MET A 282 -2.61 7.20 14.66
CA MET A 282 -3.87 6.89 15.36
C MET A 282 -4.29 5.42 15.21
N TYR A 283 -3.35 4.50 14.94
CA TYR A 283 -3.66 3.08 14.66
C TYR A 283 -4.35 2.34 15.82
N LEU A 284 -4.20 2.81 17.06
CA LEU A 284 -4.89 2.27 18.23
C LEU A 284 -6.33 2.80 18.35
N SER A 285 -6.53 4.10 18.18
CA SER A 285 -7.85 4.75 18.35
C SER A 285 -8.75 4.62 17.11
N LYS A 286 -8.15 4.57 15.91
CA LYS A 286 -8.82 4.36 14.62
C LYS A 286 -10.08 5.21 14.39
N PRO A 287 -10.02 6.55 14.52
CA PRO A 287 -11.21 7.42 14.52
C PRO A 287 -12.03 7.30 13.24
N LEU A 288 -11.39 7.22 12.08
CA LEU A 288 -12.09 7.07 10.79
C LEU A 288 -12.83 5.74 10.66
N ARG A 289 -12.47 4.73 11.44
CA ARG A 289 -13.17 3.44 11.43
C ARG A 289 -14.54 3.51 12.09
N LEU A 290 -14.67 4.31 13.17
CA LEU A 290 -15.96 4.58 13.78
C LEU A 290 -16.87 5.32 12.79
N LEU A 291 -16.34 6.33 12.11
CA LEU A 291 -17.05 7.06 11.07
C LEU A 291 -17.50 6.12 9.93
N SER A 292 -16.59 5.26 9.45
CA SER A 292 -16.89 4.25 8.42
C SER A 292 -18.00 3.31 8.84
N HIS A 293 -17.98 2.85 10.09
CA HIS A 293 -18.98 1.94 10.63
C HIS A 293 -20.37 2.59 10.66
N CYS A 294 -20.46 3.82 11.16
CA CYS A 294 -21.72 4.54 11.27
C CYS A 294 -22.31 4.87 9.89
N ILE A 295 -21.51 5.37 8.95
CA ILE A 295 -21.98 5.77 7.63
C ILE A 295 -22.26 4.55 6.75
N GLY A 296 -21.39 3.55 6.79
CA GLY A 296 -21.49 2.31 6.01
C GLY A 296 -22.48 1.30 6.56
N HIS A 297 -23.25 1.64 7.61
CA HIS A 297 -24.27 0.74 8.18
C HIS A 297 -25.39 0.47 7.17
N GLU A 298 -25.89 -0.78 7.11
CA GLU A 298 -26.89 -1.20 6.12
C GLU A 298 -28.29 -1.46 6.70
N GLY A 299 -28.37 -1.57 8.03
CA GLY A 299 -29.62 -1.88 8.72
C GLY A 299 -30.68 -0.76 8.64
N PRO A 300 -31.90 -0.99 9.19
CA PRO A 300 -32.96 0.00 9.24
C PRO A 300 -32.50 1.32 9.83
N GLY A 301 -32.92 2.44 9.23
CA GLY A 301 -32.51 3.79 9.65
C GLY A 301 -31.18 4.28 9.09
N SER A 302 -30.42 3.44 8.39
CA SER A 302 -29.17 3.84 7.70
C SER A 302 -29.42 4.60 6.41
N VAL A 303 -28.39 5.30 5.93
CA VAL A 303 -28.42 5.96 4.61
C VAL A 303 -28.73 4.96 3.51
N LEU A 304 -28.05 3.81 3.48
CA LEU A 304 -28.26 2.80 2.44
C LEU A 304 -29.69 2.24 2.46
N SER A 305 -30.26 1.97 3.65
CA SER A 305 -31.61 1.47 3.74
C SER A 305 -32.66 2.47 3.20
N TYR A 306 -32.41 3.77 3.38
CA TYR A 306 -33.23 4.83 2.80
C TYR A 306 -33.10 4.86 1.28
N LEU A 307 -31.88 4.82 0.74
CA LEU A 307 -31.60 4.83 -0.69
C LEU A 307 -32.23 3.62 -1.40
N LYS A 308 -32.15 2.42 -0.78
CA LYS A 308 -32.78 1.20 -1.30
C LYS A 308 -34.32 1.34 -1.35
N ARG A 309 -34.95 1.89 -0.31
CA ARG A 309 -36.40 2.11 -0.29
C ARG A 309 -36.88 3.13 -1.35
N LYS A 310 -36.06 4.13 -1.65
CA LYS A 310 -36.32 5.12 -2.71
C LYS A 310 -35.99 4.61 -4.11
N GLY A 311 -35.33 3.46 -4.22
CA GLY A 311 -34.83 2.97 -5.50
C GLY A 311 -33.65 3.77 -6.07
N TRP A 312 -32.96 4.60 -5.24
CA TRP A 312 -31.91 5.51 -5.71
C TRP A 312 -30.51 4.94 -5.65
N GLY A 313 -30.26 3.90 -4.87
CA GLY A 313 -28.94 3.31 -4.75
C GLY A 313 -28.99 1.88 -4.22
N THR A 314 -27.97 1.10 -4.57
CA THR A 314 -27.88 -0.33 -4.29
C THR A 314 -26.76 -0.69 -3.30
N GLU A 315 -25.70 0.09 -3.28
CA GLU A 315 -24.52 -0.15 -2.45
C GLU A 315 -24.01 1.20 -1.89
N LEU A 316 -23.51 1.17 -0.65
CA LEU A 316 -22.81 2.27 -0.03
C LEU A 316 -21.58 1.73 0.70
N SER A 317 -20.44 2.36 0.46
CA SER A 317 -19.22 2.11 1.23
C SER A 317 -18.69 3.42 1.79
N ALA A 318 -18.14 3.38 3.00
CA ALA A 318 -17.46 4.50 3.61
C ALA A 318 -16.17 4.03 4.26
N GLY A 319 -15.07 4.75 4.08
CA GLY A 319 -13.79 4.37 4.66
C GLY A 319 -12.62 5.20 4.18
N THR A 320 -11.43 4.85 4.68
CA THR A 320 -10.19 5.46 4.20
C THR A 320 -9.80 4.82 2.87
N GLY A 321 -9.88 5.58 1.79
CA GLY A 321 -9.46 5.17 0.45
C GLY A 321 -7.95 5.27 0.29
N THR A 322 -7.41 6.48 0.24
CA THR A 322 -5.96 6.75 0.18
C THR A 322 -5.44 7.06 1.58
N GLN A 323 -4.31 6.44 1.93
CA GLN A 323 -3.64 6.67 3.20
C GLN A 323 -2.13 6.73 3.00
N SER A 324 -1.51 7.78 3.51
CA SER A 324 -0.07 7.98 3.55
C SER A 324 0.35 8.45 4.95
N GLN A 325 1.65 8.54 5.18
CA GLN A 325 2.15 9.15 6.43
C GLN A 325 1.86 10.65 6.54
N TYR A 326 1.48 11.30 5.45
CA TYR A 326 1.26 12.75 5.36
C TYR A 326 -0.20 13.13 5.52
N PHE A 327 -1.10 12.43 4.85
CA PHE A 327 -2.53 12.68 4.87
C PHE A 327 -3.32 11.39 4.62
N SER A 328 -4.62 11.44 4.88
CA SER A 328 -5.55 10.39 4.49
C SER A 328 -6.74 11.00 3.76
N LEU A 329 -7.37 10.25 2.85
CA LEU A 329 -8.62 10.62 2.21
C LEU A 329 -9.71 9.67 2.71
N PHE A 330 -10.70 10.22 3.40
CA PHE A 330 -11.92 9.48 3.72
C PHE A 330 -12.87 9.56 2.52
N GLU A 331 -13.38 8.42 2.10
CA GLU A 331 -14.25 8.30 0.92
C GLU A 331 -15.61 7.77 1.34
N ILE A 332 -16.68 8.35 0.78
CA ILE A 332 -18.03 7.79 0.76
C ILE A 332 -18.39 7.52 -0.68
N SER A 333 -18.69 6.28 -1.02
CA SER A 333 -18.99 5.84 -2.37
C SER A 333 -20.35 5.16 -2.42
N ILE A 334 -21.20 5.61 -3.32
CA ILE A 334 -22.56 5.12 -3.51
C ILE A 334 -22.73 4.67 -4.95
N LYS A 335 -23.18 3.42 -5.14
CA LYS A 335 -23.62 2.92 -6.44
C LYS A 335 -25.06 3.32 -6.64
N LEU A 336 -25.31 4.20 -7.60
CA LEU A 336 -26.64 4.72 -7.92
C LEU A 336 -27.37 3.80 -8.91
N SER A 337 -28.69 3.78 -8.78
CA SER A 337 -29.57 3.33 -9.85
C SER A 337 -29.68 4.43 -10.92
N GLU A 338 -30.36 4.14 -12.01
CA GLU A 338 -30.69 5.13 -13.05
C GLU A 338 -31.56 6.25 -12.47
N ASP A 339 -32.60 5.86 -11.72
CA ASP A 339 -33.50 6.79 -11.03
C ASP A 339 -32.80 7.61 -9.94
N GLY A 340 -31.72 7.09 -9.37
CA GLY A 340 -30.95 7.80 -8.34
C GLY A 340 -30.06 8.92 -8.86
N VAL A 341 -29.65 8.87 -10.12
CA VAL A 341 -28.72 9.88 -10.70
C VAL A 341 -29.29 11.31 -10.62
N PRO A 342 -30.54 11.60 -10.98
CA PRO A 342 -31.09 12.96 -10.87
C PRO A 342 -31.15 13.47 -9.41
N HIS A 343 -31.24 12.55 -8.44
CA HIS A 343 -31.40 12.84 -7.01
C HIS A 343 -30.09 13.02 -6.24
N TYR A 344 -28.96 13.21 -6.91
CA TYR A 344 -27.65 13.31 -6.22
C TYR A 344 -27.59 14.41 -5.16
N LYS A 345 -28.32 15.54 -5.35
CA LYS A 345 -28.35 16.65 -4.36
C LYS A 345 -29.09 16.25 -3.09
N GLU A 346 -30.22 15.56 -3.23
CA GLU A 346 -30.99 15.03 -2.09
C GLU A 346 -30.19 13.97 -1.35
N ILE A 347 -29.45 13.11 -2.08
CA ILE A 347 -28.56 12.10 -1.50
C ILE A 347 -27.44 12.79 -0.71
N LEU A 348 -26.82 13.84 -1.23
CA LEU A 348 -25.83 14.64 -0.50
C LEU A 348 -26.43 15.22 0.80
N SER A 349 -27.60 15.83 0.71
CA SER A 349 -28.31 16.41 1.86
C SER A 349 -28.62 15.32 2.92
N LEU A 350 -29.04 14.13 2.47
CA LEU A 350 -29.28 13.00 3.35
C LEU A 350 -28.01 12.57 4.08
N ILE A 351 -26.87 12.43 3.38
CA ILE A 351 -25.60 12.03 3.98
C ILE A 351 -25.16 13.03 5.04
N PHE A 352 -25.13 14.33 4.70
CA PHE A 352 -24.72 15.36 5.66
C PHE A 352 -25.69 15.49 6.82
N GLY A 353 -27.00 15.35 6.59
CA GLY A 353 -28.01 15.31 7.64
C GLY A 353 -27.83 14.13 8.59
N TYR A 354 -27.53 12.95 8.04
CA TYR A 354 -27.26 11.74 8.81
C TYR A 354 -26.00 11.86 9.67
N VAL A 355 -24.90 12.32 9.08
CA VAL A 355 -23.63 12.57 9.79
C VAL A 355 -23.83 13.58 10.92
N ASN A 356 -24.53 14.70 10.66
CA ASN A 356 -24.84 15.72 11.68
C ASN A 356 -25.70 15.12 12.81
N THR A 357 -26.67 14.28 12.49
CA THR A 357 -27.50 13.63 13.50
C THR A 357 -26.69 12.69 14.38
N ILE A 358 -25.89 11.82 13.79
CA ILE A 358 -25.11 10.84 14.57
C ILE A 358 -24.03 11.50 15.42
N PHE A 359 -23.28 12.45 14.89
CA PHE A 359 -22.09 12.97 15.57
C PHE A 359 -22.30 14.25 16.36
N ARG A 360 -23.37 15.00 16.09
CA ARG A 360 -23.65 16.25 16.81
C ARG A 360 -24.90 16.20 17.67
N LYS A 361 -25.93 15.44 17.26
CA LYS A 361 -27.23 15.42 17.95
C LYS A 361 -27.45 14.16 18.80
N SER A 362 -26.77 13.05 18.48
CA SER A 362 -26.91 11.84 19.30
C SER A 362 -26.27 11.99 20.67
N PRO A 363 -26.85 11.43 21.71
CA PRO A 363 -26.23 11.35 23.02
C PRO A 363 -24.85 10.68 22.94
N ARG A 364 -23.91 11.15 23.76
CA ARG A 364 -22.53 10.63 23.78
C ARG A 364 -22.49 9.12 24.07
N GLU A 365 -23.42 8.64 24.87
CA GLU A 365 -23.58 7.24 25.26
C GLU A 365 -23.82 6.33 24.05
N VAL A 366 -24.51 6.82 23.01
CA VAL A 366 -24.76 6.07 21.76
C VAL A 366 -23.44 5.79 21.05
N LEU A 367 -22.61 6.81 20.89
CA LEU A 367 -21.28 6.63 20.23
C LEU A 367 -20.36 5.78 21.09
N GLN A 368 -20.42 5.89 22.42
CA GLN A 368 -19.64 5.05 23.33
C GLN A 368 -20.06 3.59 23.22
N ARG A 369 -21.35 3.29 23.14
CA ARG A 369 -21.88 1.93 22.93
C ARG A 369 -21.40 1.36 21.59
N ILE A 370 -21.58 2.11 20.50
CA ILE A 370 -21.11 1.67 19.17
C ILE A 370 -19.61 1.35 19.19
N ARG A 371 -18.80 2.21 19.82
CA ARG A 371 -17.37 1.99 19.96
C ARG A 371 -17.05 0.73 20.77
N ALA A 372 -17.77 0.48 21.85
CA ALA A 372 -17.59 -0.72 22.68
C ALA A 372 -17.94 -2.00 21.90
N GLU A 373 -19.04 -1.98 21.17
CA GLU A 373 -19.45 -3.10 20.29
C GLU A 373 -18.39 -3.37 19.20
N MET A 374 -17.89 -2.32 18.54
CA MET A 374 -16.81 -2.44 17.56
C MET A 374 -15.53 -3.01 18.18
N SER A 375 -15.16 -2.54 19.37
CA SER A 375 -13.96 -3.03 20.08
C SER A 375 -14.10 -4.50 20.43
N MET A 376 -15.27 -4.93 20.88
CA MET A 376 -15.54 -6.34 21.19
C MET A 376 -15.47 -7.20 19.93
N MET A 377 -16.05 -6.75 18.81
CA MET A 377 -15.95 -7.47 17.54
C MET A 377 -14.50 -7.54 17.03
N GLU A 378 -13.71 -6.48 17.20
CA GLU A 378 -12.29 -6.50 16.84
C GLU A 378 -11.48 -7.45 17.71
N ASP A 379 -11.78 -7.53 19.01
CA ASP A 379 -11.14 -8.46 19.93
C ASP A 379 -11.49 -9.93 19.58
N LEU A 380 -12.76 -10.22 19.30
CA LEU A 380 -13.20 -11.52 18.80
C LEU A 380 -12.49 -11.89 17.48
N ASN A 381 -12.47 -10.96 16.51
CA ASN A 381 -11.79 -11.18 15.25
C ASN A 381 -10.27 -11.38 15.41
N PHE A 382 -9.67 -10.77 16.44
CA PHE A 382 -8.27 -10.98 16.75
C PHE A 382 -8.04 -12.36 17.39
N ARG A 383 -8.82 -12.72 18.42
CA ARG A 383 -8.67 -14.00 19.14
C ARG A 383 -8.91 -15.21 18.25
N PHE A 384 -9.97 -15.16 17.43
CA PHE A 384 -10.38 -16.26 16.56
C PHE A 384 -9.89 -16.11 15.13
N ARG A 385 -8.86 -15.31 14.92
CA ARG A 385 -8.27 -15.14 13.60
C ARG A 385 -7.64 -16.45 13.13
N SER A 386 -8.15 -16.99 12.02
CA SER A 386 -7.53 -18.16 11.40
C SER A 386 -6.10 -17.84 10.94
N LYS A 387 -5.22 -18.83 11.08
CA LYS A 387 -3.86 -18.79 10.52
C LYS A 387 -4.00 -18.58 9.00
N VAL A 388 -3.54 -17.44 8.51
CA VAL A 388 -3.53 -17.18 7.06
C VAL A 388 -2.41 -18.02 6.47
N ARG A 389 -2.75 -18.98 5.62
CA ARG A 389 -1.76 -19.71 4.82
C ARG A 389 -1.15 -18.74 3.80
N CYS A 390 0.12 -18.91 3.47
CA CYS A 390 0.72 -18.21 2.33
C CYS A 390 -0.16 -18.46 1.10
N PRO A 391 -0.59 -17.42 0.36
CA PRO A 391 -1.43 -17.61 -0.80
C PRO A 391 -0.74 -18.51 -1.81
N LYS A 392 -1.44 -19.52 -2.33
CA LYS A 392 -0.96 -20.28 -3.49
C LYS A 392 -1.02 -19.38 -4.73
N ALA A 393 -0.14 -19.60 -5.68
CA ALA A 393 -0.10 -18.87 -6.96
C ALA A 393 -1.43 -18.88 -7.73
N SER A 394 -2.30 -19.85 -7.46
CA SER A 394 -3.63 -20.02 -8.08
C SER A 394 -4.75 -19.12 -7.50
N ASP A 395 -4.55 -18.53 -6.32
CA ASP A 395 -5.57 -17.67 -5.71
C ASP A 395 -5.52 -16.25 -6.28
N GLY A 396 -6.19 -16.03 -7.41
CA GLY A 396 -6.24 -14.77 -8.17
C GLY A 396 -6.79 -13.53 -7.44
N THR A 397 -7.04 -13.58 -6.14
CA THR A 397 -7.60 -12.47 -5.37
C THR A 397 -6.51 -11.58 -4.77
N ARG A 398 -6.13 -10.53 -5.50
CA ARG A 398 -5.16 -9.49 -5.10
C ARG A 398 -5.43 -8.84 -3.72
N ARG A 399 -6.62 -8.94 -3.15
CA ARG A 399 -7.02 -8.28 -1.89
C ARG A 399 -6.56 -8.96 -0.59
N ALA A 400 -6.31 -10.27 -0.58
CA ALA A 400 -5.90 -10.98 0.63
C ALA A 400 -4.42 -10.76 0.99
N ARG A 401 -3.58 -10.41 0.00
CA ARG A 401 -2.12 -10.37 0.08
C ARG A 401 -1.56 -9.23 0.93
N TYR A 402 -2.22 -8.08 0.97
CA TYR A 402 -1.73 -6.88 1.67
C TYR A 402 -1.97 -6.86 3.18
N LYS A 403 -2.85 -7.72 3.69
CA LYS A 403 -3.30 -7.64 5.10
C LYS A 403 -2.29 -8.18 6.12
N ILE A 404 -1.38 -9.08 5.74
CA ILE A 404 -0.43 -9.70 6.68
C ILE A 404 0.74 -8.75 6.96
N LEU A 405 1.37 -8.21 5.92
CA LEU A 405 2.57 -7.39 6.04
C LEU A 405 2.27 -5.96 6.48
N ASP A 406 1.19 -5.35 5.98
CA ASP A 406 0.76 -4.00 6.36
C ASP A 406 0.31 -3.90 7.83
N ARG A 407 -0.11 -5.03 8.46
CA ARG A 407 -0.48 -5.06 9.88
C ARG A 407 0.68 -5.41 10.82
N GLN A 408 1.71 -6.10 10.36
CA GLN A 408 2.88 -6.42 11.18
C GLN A 408 3.90 -5.26 11.18
N SER A 409 4.09 -4.57 10.06
CA SER A 409 4.92 -3.36 9.99
C SER A 409 4.36 -2.15 10.77
N ARG A 410 3.09 -2.17 11.15
CA ARG A 410 2.44 -1.10 11.95
C ARG A 410 2.51 -1.31 13.47
N ARG A 411 3.20 -2.36 13.94
CA ARG A 411 3.31 -2.70 15.39
C ARG A 411 4.73 -2.69 15.93
N VAL A 412 5.70 -2.22 15.14
CA VAL A 412 7.09 -1.99 15.60
C VAL A 412 7.39 -0.50 15.61
#